data_2a1627415ed74236481831896c740da1
#
_entry.id   2a1627415ed74236481831896c740da1
#
_cell.length_a   1.000
_cell.length_b   1.000
_cell.length_c   1.000
_cell.angle_alpha   90.00
_cell.angle_beta   90.00
_cell.angle_gamma   90.00
#
_symmetry.space_group_name_H-M   'P 1'
#
loop_
_entity.id
_entity.type
_entity.pdbx_description
1 polymer ?
#
loop_
_entity_poly.entity_id
_entity_poly.type
_entity_poly.pdbx_seq_one_letter_code
_entity_poly.pdbx_strand_id
1 'polypeptide(L)'
;MQLNFKKSGAGPPLVILHGLFGSLDNWFSIAKELVDHYTLYLVDQRNHGDSPHSTDWNYGFMVEDLRELLDEEGLDSVYLMGHSMGGKTVMNFAVT
;
A
#
# COMPACT_ATOMS: atom_id res chain seq x y z
N MET A 1 9.60 -6.00 -6.63
CA MET A 1 9.92 -4.54 -6.62
C MET A 1 9.73 -4.00 -5.21
N GLN A 2 10.70 -3.27 -4.72
CA GLN A 2 10.60 -2.64 -3.40
C GLN A 2 9.86 -1.31 -3.50
N LEU A 3 8.67 -1.26 -2.95
CA LEU A 3 7.84 -0.06 -2.96
C LEU A 3 8.30 0.95 -1.92
N ASN A 4 8.19 2.25 -2.25
CA ASN A 4 8.36 3.30 -1.28
C ASN A 4 7.14 3.36 -0.36
N PHE A 5 7.36 3.49 0.95
CA PHE A 5 6.26 3.62 1.90
C PHE A 5 6.68 4.45 3.10
N LYS A 6 5.68 4.97 3.82
CA LYS A 6 5.88 5.65 5.09
C LYS A 6 5.11 4.91 6.17
N LYS A 7 5.81 4.61 7.27
CA LYS A 7 5.25 3.91 8.42
C LYS A 7 5.09 4.87 9.58
N SER A 8 3.92 4.87 10.21
CA SER A 8 3.65 5.73 11.36
C SER A 8 2.59 5.12 12.26
N GLY A 9 2.51 5.62 13.51
CA GLY A 9 1.50 5.20 14.46
C GLY A 9 1.86 3.94 15.23
N ALA A 10 0.88 3.41 15.95
CA ALA A 10 1.00 2.19 16.76
C ALA A 10 -0.34 1.48 16.80
N GLY A 11 -0.32 0.15 16.88
CA GLY A 11 -1.49 -0.71 16.87
C GLY A 11 -1.47 -1.71 15.74
N PRO A 12 -2.62 -2.33 15.42
CA PRO A 12 -2.69 -3.29 14.31
C PRO A 12 -2.24 -2.67 12.98
N PRO A 13 -1.55 -3.41 12.10
CA PRO A 13 -1.09 -2.85 10.84
C PRO A 13 -2.23 -2.61 9.86
N LEU A 14 -2.24 -1.42 9.24
CA LEU A 14 -3.17 -1.02 8.19
C LEU A 14 -2.35 -0.52 6.99
N VAL A 15 -2.45 -1.19 5.87
CA VAL A 15 -1.78 -0.81 4.62
C VAL A 15 -2.78 -0.09 3.72
N ILE A 16 -2.41 1.12 3.27
CA ILE A 16 -3.26 1.96 2.43
C ILE A 16 -2.62 2.14 1.05
N LEU A 17 -3.38 1.79 0.00
CA LEU A 17 -2.96 1.91 -1.40
C LEU A 17 -3.77 2.99 -2.12
N HIS A 18 -3.06 3.90 -2.81
CA HIS A 18 -3.65 5.03 -3.52
C HIS A 18 -4.29 4.65 -4.85
N GLY A 19 -5.04 5.60 -5.45
CA GLY A 19 -5.61 5.45 -6.77
C GLY A 19 -4.62 5.77 -7.90
N LEU A 20 -5.10 5.65 -9.16
CA LEU A 20 -4.31 5.94 -10.36
C LEU A 20 -3.87 7.41 -10.35
N PHE A 21 -2.61 7.65 -10.71
CA PHE A 21 -1.95 8.97 -10.67
C PHE A 21 -1.86 9.58 -9.27
N GLY A 22 -2.20 8.80 -8.22
CA GLY A 22 -2.02 9.23 -6.86
C GLY A 22 -0.67 8.83 -6.29
N SER A 23 -0.51 9.02 -5.01
CA SER A 23 0.66 8.59 -4.23
C SER A 23 0.27 8.48 -2.76
N LEU A 24 1.22 8.05 -1.93
CA LEU A 24 0.99 7.95 -0.49
C LEU A 24 0.60 9.31 0.13
N ASP A 25 1.01 10.43 -0.49
CA ASP A 25 0.70 11.77 0.02
C ASP A 25 -0.79 12.09 0.04
N ASN A 26 -1.58 11.43 -0.81
CA ASN A 26 -3.04 11.60 -0.85
C ASN A 26 -3.72 11.26 0.48
N TRP A 27 -3.05 10.49 1.34
CA TRP A 27 -3.64 9.94 2.56
C TRP A 27 -3.21 10.65 3.83
N PHE A 28 -2.35 11.69 3.75
CA PHE A 28 -1.79 12.34 4.95
C PHE A 28 -2.86 12.90 5.89
N SER A 29 -3.93 13.49 5.36
CA SER A 29 -5.02 14.03 6.20
C SER A 29 -5.74 12.94 7.00
N ILE A 30 -6.01 11.81 6.34
CA ILE A 30 -6.66 10.65 6.99
C ILE A 30 -5.69 9.98 7.95
N ALA A 31 -4.42 9.91 7.59
CA ALA A 31 -3.39 9.29 8.42
C ALA A 31 -3.31 9.95 9.81
N LYS A 32 -3.42 11.28 9.89
CA LYS A 32 -3.38 11.99 11.16
C LYS A 32 -4.45 11.51 12.15
N GLU A 33 -5.60 11.07 11.66
CA GLU A 33 -6.68 10.58 12.49
C GLU A 33 -6.51 9.11 12.86
N LEU A 34 -5.78 8.33 12.06
CA LEU A 34 -5.67 6.89 12.25
C LEU A 34 -4.43 6.46 13.02
N VAL A 35 -3.40 7.31 13.15
CA VAL A 35 -2.12 6.93 13.77
C VAL A 35 -2.26 6.56 15.25
N ASP A 36 -3.31 7.01 15.93
CA ASP A 36 -3.54 6.66 17.33
C ASP A 36 -4.12 5.26 17.51
N HIS A 37 -4.61 4.65 16.42
CA HIS A 37 -5.32 3.38 16.46
C HIS A 37 -4.64 2.28 15.66
N TYR A 38 -3.80 2.64 14.68
CA TYR A 38 -3.17 1.69 13.75
C TYR A 38 -1.71 2.02 13.52
N THR A 39 -0.93 0.99 13.20
CA THR A 39 0.37 1.19 12.54
C THR A 39 0.08 1.32 11.05
N LEU A 40 0.26 2.52 10.50
CA LEU A 40 -0.08 2.83 9.12
C LEU A 40 1.11 2.62 8.20
N TYR A 41 0.87 1.95 7.08
CA TYR A 41 1.80 1.84 5.96
C TYR A 41 1.17 2.54 4.77
N LEU A 42 1.61 3.77 4.49
CA LEU A 42 1.18 4.51 3.31
C LEU A 42 2.13 4.18 2.18
N VAL A 43 1.63 3.56 1.12
CA VAL A 43 2.45 2.94 0.08
C VAL A 43 2.28 3.65 -1.25
N ASP A 44 3.41 3.96 -1.92
CA ASP A 44 3.43 4.32 -3.34
C ASP A 44 3.48 3.03 -4.15
N GLN A 45 2.47 2.78 -4.99
CA GLN A 45 2.48 1.61 -5.88
C GLN A 45 3.49 1.80 -7.02
N ARG A 46 3.79 0.72 -7.76
CA ARG A 46 4.77 0.81 -8.86
C ARG A 46 4.37 1.90 -9.85
N ASN A 47 5.33 2.58 -10.43
CA ASN A 47 5.18 3.69 -11.36
C ASN A 47 4.55 4.95 -10.76
N HIS A 48 4.39 5.02 -9.43
CA HIS A 48 3.77 6.16 -8.74
C HIS A 48 4.66 6.65 -7.61
N GLY A 49 4.55 7.96 -7.32
CA GLY A 49 5.31 8.59 -6.25
C GLY A 49 6.81 8.30 -6.35
N ASP A 50 7.41 7.90 -5.23
CA ASP A 50 8.84 7.59 -5.14
C ASP A 50 9.16 6.10 -5.34
N SER A 51 8.17 5.28 -5.67
CA SER A 51 8.39 3.87 -5.98
C SER A 51 9.03 3.69 -7.35
N PRO A 52 9.75 2.56 -7.56
CA PRO A 52 10.40 2.29 -8.84
C PRO A 52 9.41 2.21 -10.01
N HIS A 53 9.92 2.49 -11.20
CA HIS A 53 9.15 2.44 -12.44
C HIS A 53 9.52 1.22 -13.26
N SER A 54 8.53 0.63 -13.93
CA SER A 54 8.71 -0.51 -14.81
C SER A 54 7.71 -0.46 -15.96
N THR A 55 8.07 -1.04 -17.11
CA THR A 55 7.15 -1.23 -18.22
C THR A 55 6.16 -2.37 -17.94
N ASP A 56 6.49 -3.26 -16.98
CA ASP A 56 5.61 -4.33 -16.53
C ASP A 56 4.60 -3.75 -15.55
N TRP A 57 3.37 -3.60 -15.99
CA TRP A 57 2.34 -2.96 -15.17
C TRP A 57 0.97 -3.60 -15.39
N ASN A 58 0.57 -4.45 -14.46
CA ASN A 58 -0.78 -4.99 -14.36
C ASN A 58 -1.07 -5.33 -12.89
N TYR A 59 -2.29 -5.72 -12.59
CA TYR A 59 -2.66 -6.02 -11.21
C TYR A 59 -1.92 -7.24 -10.64
N GLY A 60 -1.52 -8.18 -11.49
CA GLY A 60 -0.70 -9.30 -11.06
C GLY A 60 0.65 -8.85 -10.50
N PHE A 61 1.34 -7.94 -11.20
CA PHE A 61 2.58 -7.35 -10.71
C PHE A 61 2.37 -6.54 -9.44
N MET A 62 1.26 -5.77 -9.36
CA MET A 62 0.95 -4.95 -8.19
C MET A 62 0.66 -5.81 -6.96
N VAL A 63 -0.01 -6.94 -7.13
CA VAL A 63 -0.24 -7.91 -6.06
C VAL A 63 1.08 -8.49 -5.54
N GLU A 64 1.99 -8.85 -6.45
CA GLU A 64 3.31 -9.37 -6.05
C GLU A 64 4.14 -8.31 -5.33
N ASP A 65 4.06 -7.04 -5.74
CA ASP A 65 4.72 -5.95 -5.04
C ASP A 65 4.22 -5.83 -3.59
N LEU A 66 2.90 -5.92 -3.41
CA LEU A 66 2.30 -5.88 -2.09
C LEU A 66 2.72 -7.07 -1.24
N ARG A 67 2.73 -8.27 -1.82
CA ARG A 67 3.17 -9.49 -1.14
C ARG A 67 4.62 -9.37 -0.66
N GLU A 68 5.50 -8.85 -1.51
CA GLU A 68 6.90 -8.62 -1.18
C GLU A 68 7.04 -7.64 -0.01
N LEU A 69 6.27 -6.54 -0.01
CA LEU A 69 6.25 -5.57 1.07
C LEU A 69 5.84 -6.20 2.40
N LEU A 70 4.75 -6.97 2.40
CA LEU A 70 4.25 -7.64 3.59
C LEU A 70 5.27 -8.63 4.14
N ASP A 71 5.91 -9.40 3.26
CA ASP A 71 6.93 -10.37 3.66
C ASP A 71 8.15 -9.69 4.26
N GLU A 72 8.64 -8.62 3.64
CA GLU A 72 9.83 -7.88 4.12
C GLU A 72 9.56 -7.20 5.46
N GLU A 73 8.34 -6.71 5.70
CA GLU A 73 7.97 -6.06 6.95
C GLU A 73 7.51 -7.05 8.02
N GLY A 74 7.47 -8.34 7.70
CA GLY A 74 7.08 -9.39 8.65
C GLY A 74 5.61 -9.34 9.03
N LEU A 75 4.74 -8.91 8.12
CA LEU A 75 3.32 -8.73 8.40
C LEU A 75 2.52 -9.96 7.97
N ASP A 76 2.11 -10.78 8.93
CA ASP A 76 1.33 -12.00 8.67
C ASP A 76 -0.17 -11.72 8.56
N SER A 77 -0.65 -10.69 9.23
CA SER A 77 -2.06 -10.31 9.23
C SER A 77 -2.18 -8.80 9.24
N VAL A 78 -2.90 -8.25 8.27
CA VAL A 78 -3.03 -6.79 8.09
C VAL A 78 -4.44 -6.44 7.68
N TYR A 79 -4.83 -5.19 7.96
CA TYR A 79 -5.96 -4.56 7.31
C TYR A 79 -5.47 -3.89 6.02
N LEU A 80 -6.22 -4.05 4.94
CA LEU A 80 -5.90 -3.44 3.64
C LEU A 80 -6.99 -2.45 3.26
N MET A 81 -6.58 -1.26 2.84
CA MET A 81 -7.49 -0.24 2.31
C MET A 81 -6.94 0.25 0.98
N GLY A 82 -7.82 0.37 -0.01
CA GLY A 82 -7.42 0.87 -1.33
C GLY A 82 -8.49 1.77 -1.92
N HIS A 83 -8.06 2.74 -2.73
CA HIS A 83 -8.93 3.66 -3.44
C HIS A 83 -8.74 3.48 -4.95
N SER A 84 -9.82 3.27 -5.71
CA SER A 84 -9.78 3.11 -7.17
C SER A 84 -8.80 2.00 -7.58
N MET A 85 -7.67 2.33 -8.22
CA MET A 85 -6.64 1.36 -8.61
C MET A 85 -6.12 0.58 -7.39
N GLY A 86 -5.87 1.27 -6.26
CA GLY A 86 -5.47 0.64 -5.01
C GLY A 86 -6.52 -0.35 -4.52
N GLY A 87 -7.80 -0.02 -4.64
CA GLY A 87 -8.90 -0.91 -4.30
C GLY A 87 -8.89 -2.18 -5.14
N LYS A 88 -8.61 -2.07 -6.44
CA LYS A 88 -8.49 -3.23 -7.32
C LYS A 88 -7.29 -4.09 -6.96
N THR A 89 -6.17 -3.49 -6.58
CA THR A 89 -4.99 -4.22 -6.11
C THR A 89 -5.35 -5.02 -4.85
N VAL A 90 -6.02 -4.40 -3.89
CA VAL A 90 -6.46 -5.06 -2.65
C VAL A 90 -7.38 -6.24 -2.95
N MET A 91 -8.37 -6.06 -3.83
CA MET A 91 -9.30 -7.11 -4.19
C MET A 91 -8.60 -8.27 -4.90
N ASN A 92 -7.70 -7.98 -5.83
CA ASN A 92 -6.92 -9.02 -6.51
C ASN A 92 -6.01 -9.77 -5.53
N PHE A 93 -5.40 -9.06 -4.58
CA PHE A 93 -4.59 -9.69 -3.53
C PHE A 93 -5.42 -10.65 -2.69
N ALA A 94 -6.63 -10.24 -2.31
CA ALA A 94 -7.48 -11.03 -1.42
C ALA A 94 -7.91 -12.38 -2.03
N VAL A 95 -7.95 -12.49 -3.36
CA VAL A 95 -8.37 -13.73 -4.03
C VAL A 95 -7.20 -14.56 -4.56
N THR A 96 -5.99 -14.14 -4.32
CA THR A 96 -4.77 -14.93 -4.67
C THR A 96 -4.13 -15.60 -3.42
#